data_fa6f564b0f5bc51920298836eaa4fbd7
#
_entry.id   fa6f564b0f5bc51920298836eaa4fbd7
#
_cell.length_a   1.000
_cell.length_b   1.000
_cell.length_c   1.000
_cell.angle_alpha   90.00
_cell.angle_beta   90.00
_cell.angle_gamma   90.00
#
_symmetry.space_group_name_H-M   'P 1'
#
loop_
_entity.id
_entity.type
_entity.pdbx_description
1 polymer ?
#
loop_
_entity_poly.entity_id
_entity_poly.type
_entity_poly.pdbx_seq_one_letter_code
_entity_poly.pdbx_strand_id
1 'polypeptide(L)'
;MALPSASGMPRKARSKFVLFALLPCLLLACSREEDKAEPEIRPVRAVTIEKREAGDNIQLAGIVESQVQVDLAFRIGGRLTERPVNVGDTIKAGQLIARLDPTDERNGLRAAEAALVAATGQLSEARINYDRQRHLYERQIAARVAFERAEQVFTTAQAAVKAAEAQVGIASQRLDDTELYADAPGVVTARGAEPGEVVQPGRMIVQIARDEGKDAVFNVPPNIRGASQPDPEVTVSLSLSPDVTAMGRVREIAPRADAATGTFRVRVGLIDPPAEMRLGSTVIGRATFARHAGIELPASALTSRDGQPAVWVVDPKAMTVALRSIGVARFNSGSVVVSEGVAPGELVVTAGVQALRPGQKVRLLGGAS
;
A
#
# COMPACT_ATOMS: atom_id res chain seq x y z
N MET A 1 39.21 -22.12 39.50
CA MET A 1 39.24 -22.41 40.94
C MET A 1 38.23 -23.52 41.19
N ALA A 2 38.79 -24.69 41.24
CA ALA A 2 38.54 -25.81 42.14
C ALA A 2 37.22 -26.61 41.96
N LEU A 3 37.35 -27.72 41.33
CA LEU A 3 36.76 -29.04 41.68
C LEU A 3 37.15 -29.40 43.15
N PRO A 4 36.56 -30.38 43.83
CA PRO A 4 36.52 -31.78 43.39
C PRO A 4 35.28 -32.58 43.87
N SER A 5 35.03 -33.76 43.27
CA SER A 5 35.30 -35.17 43.63
C SER A 5 34.34 -35.75 44.68
N ALA A 6 33.90 -36.92 44.64
CA ALA A 6 34.22 -38.24 44.22
C ALA A 6 33.32 -39.24 44.97
N SER A 7 33.15 -40.42 44.38
CA SER A 7 33.08 -41.75 44.95
C SER A 7 31.82 -42.19 45.73
N GLY A 8 31.30 -43.39 45.58
CA GLY A 8 31.86 -44.67 45.45
C GLY A 8 30.82 -45.79 45.35
N MET A 9 31.17 -46.77 44.62
CA MET A 9 30.74 -48.18 44.73
C MET A 9 31.15 -48.78 46.08
N PRO A 10 30.70 -49.97 46.56
CA PRO A 10 30.59 -51.21 45.79
C PRO A 10 29.66 -52.35 46.35
N ARG A 11 29.50 -53.39 45.54
CA ARG A 11 29.71 -54.81 45.78
C ARG A 11 28.68 -55.73 46.48
N LYS A 12 28.40 -56.83 45.73
CA LYS A 12 28.41 -58.26 46.03
C LYS A 12 27.25 -58.79 46.89
N ALA A 13 26.73 -59.97 46.71
CA ALA A 13 27.13 -61.24 46.15
C ALA A 13 26.00 -62.30 46.22
N ARG A 14 26.00 -63.24 45.26
CA ARG A 14 25.90 -64.69 45.44
C ARG A 14 24.65 -65.25 46.26
N SER A 15 23.96 -66.26 45.85
CA SER A 15 24.33 -67.60 45.38
C SER A 15 23.15 -68.61 45.63
N LYS A 16 23.09 -69.58 44.71
CA LYS A 16 22.78 -71.02 44.86
C LYS A 16 21.30 -71.49 44.71
N PHE A 17 21.06 -72.22 43.60
CA PHE A 17 20.96 -73.69 43.55
C PHE A 17 19.84 -74.36 44.32
N VAL A 18 19.00 -75.08 43.56
CA VAL A 18 18.60 -76.50 43.69
C VAL A 18 17.36 -76.70 42.79
N LEU A 19 17.36 -77.32 41.65
CA LEU A 19 17.30 -78.72 41.20
C LEU A 19 16.15 -79.51 41.82
N PHE A 20 15.20 -79.99 41.02
CA PHE A 20 14.56 -81.32 40.95
C PHE A 20 13.25 -81.22 40.14
N ALA A 21 13.20 -81.72 38.99
CA ALA A 21 12.88 -83.09 38.52
C ALA A 21 11.43 -83.32 38.21
N LEU A 22 11.19 -83.68 36.97
CA LEU A 22 10.28 -84.68 36.38
C LEU A 22 8.79 -84.61 36.64
N LEU A 23 7.97 -84.39 35.63
CA LEU A 23 7.16 -85.46 35.01
C LEU A 23 6.33 -84.91 33.83
N PRO A 24 6.20 -85.66 32.73
CA PRO A 24 5.48 -85.19 31.54
C PRO A 24 4.04 -85.71 31.66
N CYS A 25 3.04 -84.94 31.19
CA CYS A 25 1.77 -85.50 30.72
C CYS A 25 0.96 -84.52 29.90
N LEU A 26 0.59 -85.04 28.75
CA LEU A 26 -0.57 -84.79 27.91
C LEU A 26 -0.63 -83.42 27.12
N LEU A 27 -0.20 -83.58 25.91
CA LEU A 27 -0.70 -82.93 24.72
C LEU A 27 -2.22 -83.05 24.63
N LEU A 28 -2.95 -81.99 24.91
CA LEU A 28 -4.28 -81.77 24.34
C LEU A 28 -4.19 -80.56 23.42
N ALA A 29 -4.13 -80.87 22.15
CA ALA A 29 -4.30 -79.91 21.07
C ALA A 29 -5.73 -79.31 21.19
N CYS A 30 -5.85 -78.10 21.70
CA CYS A 30 -6.97 -77.22 21.35
C CYS A 30 -6.52 -76.40 20.16
N SER A 31 -6.90 -76.83 18.95
CA SER A 31 -7.03 -75.98 17.81
C SER A 31 -8.11 -74.95 18.12
N ARG A 32 -7.67 -73.76 18.55
CA ARG A 32 -8.52 -72.60 18.65
C ARG A 32 -8.68 -72.12 17.19
N GLU A 33 -9.79 -72.48 16.59
CA GLU A 33 -10.27 -71.79 15.39
C GLU A 33 -10.22 -70.30 15.71
N GLU A 34 -9.34 -69.55 15.01
CA GLU A 34 -9.41 -68.12 14.96
C GLU A 34 -10.79 -67.74 14.38
N ASP A 35 -11.70 -67.44 15.28
CA ASP A 35 -12.94 -66.77 14.93
C ASP A 35 -12.51 -65.53 14.15
N LYS A 36 -12.69 -65.58 12.84
CA LYS A 36 -12.56 -64.46 11.97
C LYS A 36 -13.62 -63.43 12.40
N ALA A 37 -13.26 -62.58 13.38
CA ALA A 37 -14.12 -61.52 13.87
C ALA A 37 -14.69 -60.80 12.63
N GLU A 38 -16.01 -60.85 12.47
CA GLU A 38 -16.70 -60.09 11.43
C GLU A 38 -16.18 -58.65 11.50
N PRO A 39 -15.80 -58.05 10.38
CA PRO A 39 -15.22 -56.72 10.33
C PRO A 39 -16.19 -55.72 10.97
N GLU A 40 -15.82 -55.21 12.13
CA GLU A 40 -16.60 -54.25 12.91
C GLU A 40 -17.00 -53.05 12.04
N ILE A 41 -18.29 -52.95 11.68
CA ILE A 41 -18.84 -51.85 10.88
C ILE A 41 -18.86 -50.61 11.74
N ARG A 42 -17.95 -49.65 11.48
CA ARG A 42 -17.86 -48.44 12.26
C ARG A 42 -18.74 -47.31 11.70
N PRO A 43 -19.47 -46.62 12.59
CA PRO A 43 -20.21 -45.42 12.18
C PRO A 43 -19.25 -44.26 11.94
N VAL A 44 -19.35 -43.60 10.76
CA VAL A 44 -18.54 -42.43 10.39
C VAL A 44 -19.44 -41.32 9.86
N ARG A 45 -19.03 -40.06 10.06
CA ARG A 45 -19.61 -38.95 9.29
C ARG A 45 -18.74 -38.69 8.10
N ALA A 46 -19.38 -38.50 6.95
CA ALA A 46 -18.73 -38.14 5.72
C ALA A 46 -19.42 -36.94 5.09
N VAL A 47 -18.66 -36.19 4.33
CA VAL A 47 -19.12 -35.02 3.54
C VAL A 47 -18.81 -35.30 2.09
N THR A 48 -19.76 -34.97 1.21
CA THR A 48 -19.53 -35.00 -0.24
C THR A 48 -18.67 -33.79 -0.61
N ILE A 49 -17.61 -34.05 -1.34
CA ILE A 49 -16.74 -32.99 -1.85
C ILE A 49 -17.45 -32.21 -2.92
N GLU A 50 -17.67 -30.94 -2.70
CA GLU A 50 -18.10 -29.98 -3.72
C GLU A 50 -16.91 -29.16 -4.19
N LYS A 51 -16.82 -28.93 -5.50
CA LYS A 51 -15.88 -27.97 -6.06
C LYS A 51 -16.39 -26.57 -5.70
N ARG A 52 -15.96 -26.03 -4.57
CA ARG A 52 -16.19 -24.63 -4.26
C ARG A 52 -15.04 -23.82 -4.87
N GLU A 53 -15.39 -22.94 -5.79
CA GLU A 53 -14.54 -21.81 -6.19
C GLU A 53 -14.58 -20.79 -5.03
N ALA A 54 -13.93 -21.13 -3.93
CA ALA A 54 -13.85 -20.23 -2.80
C ALA A 54 -12.77 -19.20 -3.09
N GLY A 55 -13.16 -18.05 -3.66
CA GLY A 55 -12.32 -16.86 -3.63
C GLY A 55 -12.10 -16.42 -2.19
N ASP A 56 -10.89 -15.96 -1.85
CA ASP A 56 -10.66 -15.32 -0.57
C ASP A 56 -11.29 -13.94 -0.58
N ASN A 57 -12.30 -13.76 0.21
CA ASN A 57 -12.84 -12.44 0.51
C ASN A 57 -11.94 -11.79 1.56
N ILE A 58 -11.14 -10.83 1.12
CA ILE A 58 -10.34 -10.01 2.03
C ILE A 58 -11.13 -8.75 2.36
N GLN A 59 -11.24 -8.48 3.65
CA GLN A 59 -11.88 -7.28 4.16
C GLN A 59 -10.89 -6.52 5.03
N LEU A 60 -10.65 -5.25 4.68
CA LEU A 60 -9.71 -4.38 5.37
C LEU A 60 -10.35 -3.03 5.66
N ALA A 61 -10.06 -2.47 6.83
CA ALA A 61 -10.39 -1.10 7.15
C ALA A 61 -9.34 -0.14 6.55
N GLY A 62 -9.82 1.01 6.09
CA GLY A 62 -9.00 2.06 5.51
C GLY A 62 -9.61 3.44 5.72
N ILE A 63 -9.01 4.45 5.14
CA ILE A 63 -9.47 5.85 5.18
C ILE A 63 -9.52 6.42 3.77
N VAL A 64 -10.43 7.37 3.55
CA VAL A 64 -10.51 8.14 2.30
C VAL A 64 -9.51 9.28 2.35
N GLU A 65 -8.61 9.33 1.38
CA GLU A 65 -7.65 10.43 1.17
C GLU A 65 -7.87 11.07 -0.21
N SER A 66 -7.41 12.30 -0.41
CA SER A 66 -7.31 12.86 -1.75
C SER A 66 -6.20 12.16 -2.54
N GLN A 67 -6.39 12.02 -3.84
CA GLN A 67 -5.34 11.50 -4.71
C GLN A 67 -4.12 12.41 -4.75
N VAL A 68 -4.36 13.72 -4.71
CA VAL A 68 -3.31 14.74 -4.78
C VAL A 68 -3.45 15.71 -3.61
N GLN A 69 -2.42 15.74 -2.78
CA GLN A 69 -2.27 16.75 -1.72
C GLN A 69 -1.05 17.62 -2.04
N VAL A 70 -1.20 18.94 -1.93
CA VAL A 70 -0.15 19.92 -2.25
C VAL A 70 0.02 20.87 -1.09
N ASP A 71 1.26 21.09 -0.69
CA ASP A 71 1.63 22.11 0.27
C ASP A 71 1.90 23.41 -0.50
N LEU A 72 1.05 24.42 -0.29
CA LEU A 72 1.26 25.75 -0.85
C LEU A 72 2.22 26.53 0.03
N ALA A 73 3.23 27.12 -0.59
CA ALA A 73 4.30 27.85 0.05
C ALA A 73 4.70 29.05 -0.81
N PHE A 74 5.19 30.13 -0.16
CA PHE A 74 5.78 31.26 -0.86
C PHE A 74 7.15 30.89 -1.45
N ARG A 75 7.49 31.51 -2.58
CA ARG A 75 8.82 31.42 -3.20
C ARG A 75 9.84 32.35 -2.56
N ILE A 76 9.34 33.39 -1.88
CA ILE A 76 10.16 34.38 -1.16
C ILE A 76 9.81 34.36 0.33
N GLY A 77 10.72 34.85 1.17
CA GLY A 77 10.47 35.02 2.60
C GLY A 77 9.88 36.38 2.88
N GLY A 78 9.10 36.47 3.96
CA GLY A 78 8.54 37.74 4.41
C GLY A 78 7.59 37.55 5.58
N ARG A 79 7.04 38.66 6.06
CA ARG A 79 6.03 38.65 7.14
C ARG A 79 4.65 38.36 6.51
N LEU A 80 3.99 37.33 7.01
CA LEU A 80 2.63 36.99 6.60
C LEU A 80 1.65 38.05 7.16
N THR A 81 0.94 38.74 6.27
CA THR A 81 -0.03 39.79 6.67
C THR A 81 -1.44 39.26 6.79
N GLU A 82 -1.84 38.39 5.86
CA GLU A 82 -3.19 37.79 5.85
C GLU A 82 -3.20 36.40 5.27
N ARG A 83 -4.15 35.60 5.75
CA ARG A 83 -4.51 34.27 5.22
C ARG A 83 -6.03 34.13 5.34
N PRO A 84 -6.79 34.49 4.30
CA PRO A 84 -8.26 34.52 4.33
C PRO A 84 -8.91 33.14 4.32
N VAL A 85 -8.16 32.04 4.22
CA VAL A 85 -8.66 30.68 4.14
C VAL A 85 -8.40 29.90 5.43
N ASN A 86 -9.33 29.00 5.81
CA ASN A 86 -9.27 28.13 6.98
C ASN A 86 -9.35 26.66 6.60
N VAL A 87 -8.96 25.77 7.52
CA VAL A 87 -9.13 24.33 7.35
C VAL A 87 -10.62 24.00 7.16
N GLY A 88 -10.91 23.23 6.12
CA GLY A 88 -12.26 22.89 5.71
C GLY A 88 -12.85 23.78 4.63
N ASP A 89 -12.25 24.92 4.31
CA ASP A 89 -12.72 25.79 3.25
C ASP A 89 -12.49 25.16 1.88
N THR A 90 -13.50 25.28 1.01
CA THR A 90 -13.38 24.95 -0.41
C THR A 90 -12.79 26.14 -1.15
N ILE A 91 -11.75 25.92 -1.93
CA ILE A 91 -11.04 26.93 -2.70
C ILE A 91 -11.20 26.70 -4.21
N LYS A 92 -11.08 27.79 -4.96
CA LYS A 92 -11.10 27.78 -6.42
C LYS A 92 -9.71 28.08 -6.97
N ALA A 93 -9.43 27.62 -8.19
CA ALA A 93 -8.22 28.04 -8.89
C ALA A 93 -8.16 29.56 -9.02
N GLY A 94 -6.97 30.17 -8.79
CA GLY A 94 -6.77 31.62 -8.77
C GLY A 94 -7.28 32.34 -7.52
N GLN A 95 -7.79 31.63 -6.53
CA GLN A 95 -8.20 32.24 -5.24
C GLN A 95 -6.96 32.61 -4.40
N LEU A 96 -6.98 33.81 -3.82
CA LEU A 96 -5.93 34.27 -2.89
C LEU A 96 -5.96 33.38 -1.62
N ILE A 97 -4.83 32.80 -1.29
CA ILE A 97 -4.61 31.94 -0.14
C ILE A 97 -3.92 32.69 0.99
N ALA A 98 -2.91 33.49 0.65
CA ALA A 98 -2.16 34.25 1.65
C ALA A 98 -1.39 35.41 1.00
N ARG A 99 -0.99 36.39 1.81
CA ARG A 99 -0.21 37.56 1.37
C ARG A 99 0.91 37.85 2.37
N LEU A 100 2.09 38.14 1.84
CA LEU A 100 3.20 38.73 2.58
C LEU A 100 3.11 40.26 2.59
N ASP A 101 3.87 40.91 3.48
CA ASP A 101 4.07 42.34 3.43
C ASP A 101 4.86 42.73 2.16
N PRO A 102 4.25 43.45 1.22
CA PRO A 102 4.85 43.74 -0.09
C PRO A 102 5.74 45.00 -0.06
N THR A 103 5.97 45.63 1.09
CA THR A 103 6.58 46.97 1.17
C THR A 103 7.99 47.02 0.58
N ASP A 104 8.82 46.04 0.93
CA ASP A 104 10.19 45.96 0.41
C ASP A 104 10.23 45.66 -1.08
N GLU A 105 9.39 44.74 -1.55
CA GLU A 105 9.33 44.36 -2.97
C GLU A 105 8.79 45.51 -3.84
N ARG A 106 7.79 46.29 -3.35
CA ARG A 106 7.32 47.50 -4.02
C ARG A 106 8.41 48.56 -4.13
N ASN A 107 9.20 48.74 -3.08
CA ASN A 107 10.32 49.65 -3.09
C ASN A 107 11.40 49.21 -4.10
N GLY A 108 11.69 47.89 -4.14
CA GLY A 108 12.59 47.30 -5.11
C GLY A 108 12.12 47.50 -6.56
N LEU A 109 10.83 47.29 -6.85
CA LEU A 109 10.28 47.57 -8.17
C LEU A 109 10.42 49.04 -8.57
N ARG A 110 10.05 49.97 -7.69
CA ARG A 110 10.21 51.39 -7.96
C ARG A 110 11.66 51.82 -8.26
N ALA A 111 12.62 51.21 -7.54
CA ALA A 111 14.04 51.44 -7.77
C ALA A 111 14.49 50.95 -9.15
N ALA A 112 14.01 49.73 -9.56
CA ALA A 112 14.31 49.19 -10.90
C ALA A 112 13.68 50.02 -12.01
N GLU A 113 12.45 50.47 -11.82
CA GLU A 113 11.76 51.38 -12.78
C GLU A 113 12.53 52.71 -12.95
N ALA A 114 13.00 53.32 -11.87
CA ALA A 114 13.80 54.52 -11.95
C ALA A 114 15.13 54.30 -12.68
N ALA A 115 15.78 53.14 -12.49
CA ALA A 115 16.99 52.78 -13.25
C ALA A 115 16.73 52.61 -14.72
N LEU A 116 15.58 52.05 -15.14
CA LEU A 116 15.16 51.93 -16.53
C LEU A 116 14.95 53.30 -17.18
N VAL A 117 14.29 54.22 -16.47
CA VAL A 117 14.12 55.60 -16.94
C VAL A 117 15.47 56.28 -17.17
N ALA A 118 16.42 56.12 -16.26
CA ALA A 118 17.79 56.70 -16.43
C ALA A 118 18.52 56.06 -17.63
N ALA A 119 18.49 54.74 -17.78
CA ALA A 119 19.09 54.02 -18.90
C ALA A 119 18.47 54.44 -20.27
N THR A 120 17.16 54.63 -20.29
CA THR A 120 16.43 55.10 -21.47
C THR A 120 16.84 56.53 -21.88
N GLY A 121 17.04 57.42 -20.90
CA GLY A 121 17.58 58.75 -21.10
C GLY A 121 18.99 58.74 -21.72
N GLN A 122 19.89 57.89 -21.21
CA GLN A 122 21.23 57.70 -21.72
C GLN A 122 21.22 57.14 -23.17
N LEU A 123 20.32 56.21 -23.45
CA LEU A 123 20.15 55.67 -24.81
C LEU A 123 19.70 56.76 -25.79
N SER A 124 18.76 57.63 -25.40
CA SER A 124 18.29 58.75 -26.22
C SER A 124 19.42 59.69 -26.55
N GLU A 125 20.25 60.07 -25.58
CA GLU A 125 21.43 60.90 -25.78
C GLU A 125 22.45 60.22 -26.71
N ALA A 126 22.78 58.97 -26.46
CA ALA A 126 23.71 58.18 -27.25
C ALA A 126 23.23 58.06 -28.70
N ARG A 127 21.91 57.87 -28.94
CA ARG A 127 21.29 57.79 -30.24
C ARG A 127 21.42 59.13 -31.03
N ILE A 128 21.10 60.24 -30.40
CA ILE A 128 21.22 61.56 -31.04
C ILE A 128 22.67 61.81 -31.43
N ASN A 129 23.64 61.47 -30.59
CA ASN A 129 25.05 61.62 -30.92
C ASN A 129 25.51 60.69 -32.04
N TYR A 130 25.09 59.40 -32.01
CA TYR A 130 25.37 58.42 -33.06
C TYR A 130 24.81 58.89 -34.41
N ASP A 131 23.55 59.30 -34.49
CA ASP A 131 22.92 59.80 -35.73
C ASP A 131 23.65 61.07 -36.28
N ARG A 132 24.08 61.98 -35.39
CA ARG A 132 24.87 63.13 -35.77
C ARG A 132 26.24 62.72 -36.35
N GLN A 133 27.01 61.87 -35.68
CA GLN A 133 28.33 61.41 -36.14
C GLN A 133 28.24 60.61 -37.42
N ARG A 134 27.20 59.82 -37.61
CA ARG A 134 26.93 59.09 -38.87
C ARG A 134 26.74 60.06 -40.02
N HIS A 135 25.88 61.07 -39.87
CA HIS A 135 25.68 62.10 -40.91
C HIS A 135 26.96 62.89 -41.26
N LEU A 136 27.79 63.23 -40.28
CA LEU A 136 29.05 63.92 -40.57
C LEU A 136 30.08 63.00 -41.24
N TYR A 137 30.11 61.70 -40.85
CA TYR A 137 31.00 60.72 -41.51
C TYR A 137 30.57 60.41 -42.91
N GLU A 138 29.31 60.27 -43.26
CA GLU A 138 28.78 60.10 -44.60
C GLU A 138 29.14 61.29 -45.51
N ARG A 139 29.25 62.49 -44.95
CA ARG A 139 29.71 63.71 -45.67
C ARG A 139 31.20 63.87 -45.62
N GLN A 140 31.98 62.94 -45.15
CA GLN A 140 33.44 63.00 -45.04
C GLN A 140 33.98 64.15 -44.13
N ILE A 141 33.14 64.63 -43.17
CA ILE A 141 33.50 65.71 -42.26
C ILE A 141 34.08 65.17 -40.99
N ALA A 142 33.57 64.00 -40.48
CA ALA A 142 34.06 63.38 -39.27
C ALA A 142 35.05 62.28 -39.54
N ALA A 143 36.03 62.09 -38.62
CA ALA A 143 36.97 60.98 -38.69
C ALA A 143 36.23 59.62 -38.34
N ARG A 144 36.63 58.55 -39.00
CA ARG A 144 36.06 57.18 -38.78
C ARG A 144 36.07 56.77 -37.32
N VAL A 145 37.12 57.04 -36.56
CA VAL A 145 37.26 56.75 -35.13
C VAL A 145 36.16 57.42 -34.30
N ALA A 146 35.76 58.69 -34.68
CA ALA A 146 34.68 59.37 -33.94
C ALA A 146 33.31 58.71 -34.19
N PHE A 147 33.04 58.25 -35.36
CA PHE A 147 31.83 57.50 -35.71
C PHE A 147 31.80 56.17 -34.99
N GLU A 148 32.87 55.35 -35.09
CA GLU A 148 32.95 54.04 -34.43
C GLU A 148 32.78 54.13 -32.91
N ARG A 149 33.33 55.21 -32.31
CA ARG A 149 33.15 55.49 -30.85
C ARG A 149 31.69 55.81 -30.51
N ALA A 150 31.00 56.59 -31.35
CA ALA A 150 29.60 56.93 -31.13
C ALA A 150 28.69 55.68 -31.31
N GLU A 151 28.98 54.81 -32.26
CA GLU A 151 28.30 53.53 -32.49
C GLU A 151 28.48 52.60 -31.28
N GLN A 152 29.71 52.50 -30.75
CA GLN A 152 29.97 51.70 -29.55
C GLN A 152 29.18 52.19 -28.32
N VAL A 153 29.16 53.52 -28.08
CA VAL A 153 28.39 54.13 -27.00
C VAL A 153 26.90 53.87 -27.13
N PHE A 154 26.37 53.98 -28.36
CA PHE A 154 24.97 53.70 -28.65
C PHE A 154 24.63 52.24 -28.41
N THR A 155 25.46 51.32 -28.89
CA THR A 155 25.26 49.87 -28.65
C THR A 155 25.32 49.50 -27.17
N THR A 156 26.25 50.09 -26.42
CA THR A 156 26.38 49.92 -24.96
C THR A 156 25.13 50.45 -24.25
N ALA A 157 24.63 51.63 -24.63
CA ALA A 157 23.42 52.20 -24.03
C ALA A 157 22.17 51.33 -24.34
N GLN A 158 22.07 50.76 -25.55
CA GLN A 158 21.01 49.79 -25.86
C GLN A 158 21.07 48.55 -24.94
N ALA A 159 22.27 48.03 -24.72
CA ALA A 159 22.46 46.89 -23.83
C ALA A 159 22.08 47.23 -22.37
N ALA A 160 22.39 48.48 -21.89
CA ALA A 160 22.03 48.97 -20.58
C ALA A 160 20.51 49.06 -20.38
N VAL A 161 19.75 49.50 -21.39
CA VAL A 161 18.28 49.52 -21.35
C VAL A 161 17.73 48.09 -21.19
N LYS A 162 18.20 47.14 -22.03
CA LYS A 162 17.78 45.76 -21.94
C LYS A 162 18.07 45.14 -20.58
N ALA A 163 19.20 45.46 -19.97
CA ALA A 163 19.55 45.01 -18.63
C ALA A 163 18.60 45.60 -17.55
N ALA A 164 18.26 46.89 -17.68
CA ALA A 164 17.32 47.56 -16.78
C ALA A 164 15.89 47.04 -16.94
N GLU A 165 15.43 46.75 -18.17
CA GLU A 165 14.15 46.08 -18.43
C GLU A 165 14.07 44.69 -17.76
N ALA A 166 15.12 43.90 -17.88
CA ALA A 166 15.20 42.60 -17.20
C ALA A 166 15.13 42.75 -15.69
N GLN A 167 15.77 43.79 -15.12
CA GLN A 167 15.74 44.05 -13.65
C GLN A 167 14.34 44.44 -13.21
N VAL A 168 13.58 45.24 -13.98
CA VAL A 168 12.17 45.55 -13.71
C VAL A 168 11.35 44.27 -13.71
N GLY A 169 11.54 43.37 -14.68
CA GLY A 169 10.85 42.08 -14.74
C GLY A 169 11.09 41.22 -13.51
N ILE A 170 12.36 41.18 -13.05
CA ILE A 170 12.71 40.42 -11.83
C ILE A 170 12.02 41.04 -10.58
N ALA A 171 12.03 42.36 -10.45
CA ALA A 171 11.42 43.05 -9.33
C ALA A 171 9.89 42.92 -9.33
N SER A 172 9.26 42.99 -10.50
CA SER A 172 7.82 42.73 -10.66
C SER A 172 7.45 41.32 -10.25
N GLN A 173 8.21 40.29 -10.70
CA GLN A 173 7.97 38.89 -10.31
C GLN A 173 8.08 38.69 -8.79
N ARG A 174 9.05 39.34 -8.13
CA ARG A 174 9.18 39.26 -6.66
C ARG A 174 7.98 39.89 -5.95
N LEU A 175 7.43 40.99 -6.50
CA LEU A 175 6.22 41.61 -5.96
C LEU A 175 5.02 40.66 -6.13
N ASP A 176 4.89 40.01 -7.28
CA ASP A 176 3.83 39.02 -7.54
C ASP A 176 3.98 37.83 -6.58
N ASP A 177 5.22 37.39 -6.29
CA ASP A 177 5.51 36.30 -5.37
C ASP A 177 5.15 36.64 -3.90
N THR A 178 4.76 37.89 -3.57
CA THR A 178 4.18 38.23 -2.25
C THR A 178 2.75 37.79 -2.08
N GLU A 179 2.06 37.39 -3.14
CA GLU A 179 0.70 36.87 -3.11
C GLU A 179 0.72 35.40 -3.50
N LEU A 180 0.10 34.58 -2.64
CA LEU A 180 0.00 33.13 -2.85
C LEU A 180 -1.41 32.80 -3.32
N TYR A 181 -1.52 32.25 -4.51
CA TYR A 181 -2.79 31.83 -5.11
C TYR A 181 -2.88 30.31 -5.23
N ALA A 182 -4.10 29.79 -5.16
CA ALA A 182 -4.37 28.40 -5.45
C ALA A 182 -4.21 28.14 -6.96
N ASP A 183 -3.47 27.10 -7.32
CA ASP A 183 -3.26 26.68 -8.71
C ASP A 183 -4.39 25.78 -9.24
N ALA A 184 -5.13 25.11 -8.33
CA ALA A 184 -6.24 24.21 -8.66
C ALA A 184 -7.34 24.29 -7.60
N PRO A 185 -8.58 23.86 -7.92
CA PRO A 185 -9.67 23.78 -6.94
C PRO A 185 -9.39 22.64 -5.95
N GLY A 186 -9.91 22.79 -4.72
CA GLY A 186 -9.73 21.78 -3.67
C GLY A 186 -10.27 22.21 -2.33
N VAL A 187 -9.86 21.50 -1.28
CA VAL A 187 -10.24 21.76 0.12
C VAL A 187 -8.98 21.92 0.96
N VAL A 188 -8.95 22.93 1.82
CA VAL A 188 -7.82 23.15 2.77
C VAL A 188 -7.86 22.07 3.85
N THR A 189 -6.80 21.28 3.96
CA THR A 189 -6.68 20.16 4.91
C THR A 189 -5.84 20.47 6.12
N ALA A 190 -4.84 21.37 5.98
CA ALA A 190 -4.00 21.78 7.08
C ALA A 190 -3.51 23.23 6.90
N ARG A 191 -3.05 23.84 7.99
CA ARG A 191 -2.41 25.14 8.02
C ARG A 191 -1.04 25.06 8.69
N GLY A 192 -0.06 25.78 8.16
CA GLY A 192 1.33 25.73 8.63
C GLY A 192 1.89 27.05 9.14
N ALA A 193 1.20 28.20 8.87
CA ALA A 193 1.61 29.51 9.33
C ALA A 193 0.42 30.42 9.62
N GLU A 194 0.59 31.35 10.56
CA GLU A 194 -0.43 32.31 10.98
C GLU A 194 -0.06 33.74 10.61
N PRO A 195 -1.04 34.62 10.33
CA PRO A 195 -0.79 36.05 10.14
C PRO A 195 0.03 36.66 11.28
N GLY A 196 1.03 37.47 10.93
CA GLY A 196 2.00 38.05 11.87
C GLY A 196 3.33 37.28 11.94
N GLU A 197 3.39 36.02 11.53
CA GLU A 197 4.65 35.24 11.48
C GLU A 197 5.55 35.69 10.33
N VAL A 198 6.86 35.51 10.51
CA VAL A 198 7.84 35.59 9.42
C VAL A 198 8.07 34.18 8.85
N VAL A 199 7.81 34.01 7.57
CA VAL A 199 7.95 32.74 6.88
C VAL A 199 9.15 32.70 5.96
N GLN A 200 9.77 31.55 5.83
CA GLN A 200 10.88 31.29 4.92
C GLN A 200 10.36 30.72 3.59
N PRO A 201 11.10 30.86 2.48
CA PRO A 201 10.76 30.22 1.21
C PRO A 201 10.57 28.70 1.39
N GLY A 202 9.50 28.15 0.79
CA GLY A 202 9.19 26.72 0.86
C GLY A 202 8.53 26.25 2.17
N ARG A 203 8.35 27.12 3.17
CA ARG A 203 7.56 26.75 4.36
C ARG A 203 6.08 26.67 3.97
N MET A 204 5.45 25.53 4.28
CA MET A 204 4.03 25.30 4.06
C MET A 204 3.19 26.39 4.74
N ILE A 205 2.31 27.03 4.00
CA ILE A 205 1.31 27.98 4.49
C ILE A 205 -0.03 27.28 4.71
N VAL A 206 -0.48 26.57 3.71
CA VAL A 206 -1.64 25.68 3.79
C VAL A 206 -1.39 24.43 2.97
N GLN A 207 -2.04 23.34 3.37
CA GLN A 207 -2.10 22.12 2.58
C GLN A 207 -3.48 22.01 1.93
N ILE A 208 -3.51 21.66 0.66
CA ILE A 208 -4.73 21.54 -0.13
C ILE A 208 -4.86 20.12 -0.66
N ALA A 209 -6.02 19.51 -0.42
CA ALA A 209 -6.46 18.32 -1.11
C ALA A 209 -7.16 18.76 -2.40
N ARG A 210 -6.56 18.50 -3.57
CA ARG A 210 -7.16 18.83 -4.86
C ARG A 210 -8.37 17.94 -5.14
N ASP A 211 -9.33 18.48 -5.87
CA ASP A 211 -10.55 17.77 -6.29
C ASP A 211 -10.30 16.96 -7.59
N GLU A 212 -9.17 16.25 -7.63
CA GLU A 212 -8.75 15.41 -8.77
C GLU A 212 -9.08 13.93 -8.57
N GLY A 213 -9.84 13.60 -7.51
CA GLY A 213 -10.25 12.24 -7.16
C GLY A 213 -9.90 11.85 -5.73
N LYS A 214 -10.47 10.73 -5.31
CA LYS A 214 -10.29 10.18 -3.96
C LYS A 214 -9.72 8.78 -4.02
N ASP A 215 -8.85 8.45 -3.08
CA ASP A 215 -8.34 7.11 -2.84
C ASP A 215 -8.91 6.58 -1.52
N ALA A 216 -9.21 5.30 -1.49
CA ALA A 216 -9.29 4.55 -0.23
C ALA A 216 -7.92 3.96 0.06
N VAL A 217 -7.35 4.30 1.21
CA VAL A 217 -6.00 3.89 1.61
C VAL A 217 -6.09 2.79 2.65
N PHE A 218 -5.49 1.65 2.36
CA PHE A 218 -5.48 0.45 3.20
C PHE A 218 -4.07 0.07 3.61
N ASN A 219 -3.93 -0.44 4.83
CA ASN A 219 -2.69 -1.06 5.31
C ASN A 219 -2.83 -2.58 5.20
N VAL A 220 -2.16 -3.17 4.22
CA VAL A 220 -2.29 -4.58 3.85
C VAL A 220 -1.15 -5.40 4.45
N PRO A 221 -1.45 -6.45 5.25
CA PRO A 221 -0.43 -7.35 5.78
C PRO A 221 0.31 -8.13 4.67
N PRO A 222 1.59 -8.52 4.88
CA PRO A 222 2.42 -9.15 3.86
C PRO A 222 1.89 -10.51 3.38
N ASN A 223 1.16 -11.25 4.21
CA ASN A 223 0.55 -12.53 3.86
C ASN A 223 -0.55 -12.43 2.79
N ILE A 224 -1.14 -11.24 2.60
CA ILE A 224 -2.17 -10.98 1.60
C ILE A 224 -1.54 -10.58 0.25
N ARG A 225 -0.34 -9.98 0.26
CA ARG A 225 0.36 -9.52 -0.95
C ARG A 225 0.64 -10.63 -1.96
N GLY A 226 0.78 -11.89 -1.52
CA GLY A 226 1.01 -13.06 -2.40
C GLY A 226 -0.20 -13.51 -3.22
N ALA A 227 -1.40 -12.96 -2.96
CA ALA A 227 -2.63 -13.30 -3.68
C ALA A 227 -2.82 -12.46 -4.97
N SER A 228 -1.74 -11.92 -5.53
CA SER A 228 -1.76 -10.97 -6.66
C SER A 228 -2.37 -11.56 -7.92
N GLN A 229 -3.65 -11.28 -8.15
CA GLN A 229 -4.12 -11.05 -9.51
C GLN A 229 -3.77 -9.60 -9.89
N PRO A 230 -3.34 -9.34 -11.14
CA PRO A 230 -3.23 -7.98 -11.61
C PRO A 230 -4.63 -7.35 -11.59
N ASP A 231 -4.79 -6.29 -10.83
CA ASP A 231 -5.96 -5.41 -10.78
C ASP A 231 -7.28 -6.02 -10.24
N PRO A 232 -7.35 -6.42 -8.94
CA PRO A 232 -8.61 -6.85 -8.35
C PRO A 232 -9.57 -5.65 -8.24
N GLU A 233 -10.83 -5.84 -8.62
CA GLU A 233 -11.89 -4.89 -8.29
C GLU A 233 -12.12 -4.89 -6.77
N VAL A 234 -12.11 -3.70 -6.19
CA VAL A 234 -12.31 -3.51 -4.76
C VAL A 234 -13.63 -2.78 -4.54
N THR A 235 -14.56 -3.41 -3.84
CA THR A 235 -15.76 -2.71 -3.36
C THR A 235 -15.43 -2.02 -2.05
N VAL A 236 -15.61 -0.70 -2.01
CA VAL A 236 -15.35 0.13 -0.84
C VAL A 236 -16.66 0.65 -0.29
N SER A 237 -16.94 0.42 1.00
CA SER A 237 -18.15 0.90 1.70
C SER A 237 -17.78 1.77 2.89
N LEU A 238 -18.61 2.75 3.23
CA LEU A 238 -18.45 3.50 4.48
C LEU A 238 -18.63 2.57 5.69
N SER A 239 -17.79 2.71 6.71
CA SER A 239 -17.84 1.87 7.91
C SER A 239 -19.15 2.08 8.70
N LEU A 240 -19.65 3.33 8.78
CA LEU A 240 -20.87 3.67 9.52
C LEU A 240 -22.16 3.54 8.67
N SER A 241 -22.04 3.46 7.35
CA SER A 241 -23.16 3.34 6.42
C SER A 241 -22.79 2.36 5.31
N PRO A 242 -22.88 1.05 5.54
CA PRO A 242 -22.40 0.02 4.61
C PRO A 242 -23.09 0.03 3.23
N ASP A 243 -24.26 0.64 3.14
CA ASP A 243 -25.04 0.79 1.90
C ASP A 243 -24.42 1.85 0.95
N VAL A 244 -23.62 2.78 1.51
CA VAL A 244 -22.87 3.77 0.72
C VAL A 244 -21.60 3.11 0.22
N THR A 245 -21.60 2.77 -1.06
CA THR A 245 -20.50 2.02 -1.70
C THR A 245 -19.94 2.73 -2.91
N ALA A 246 -18.67 2.48 -3.21
CA ALA A 246 -18.01 2.86 -4.44
C ALA A 246 -17.17 1.70 -4.94
N MET A 247 -17.03 1.59 -6.25
CA MET A 247 -16.05 0.69 -6.85
C MET A 247 -14.68 1.37 -6.86
N GLY A 248 -13.63 0.58 -6.71
CA GLY A 248 -12.26 1.08 -6.76
C GLY A 248 -11.32 0.11 -7.43
N ARG A 249 -10.20 0.64 -7.94
CA ARG A 249 -9.08 -0.14 -8.50
C ARG A 249 -7.79 0.20 -7.79
N VAL A 250 -6.95 -0.81 -7.61
CA VAL A 250 -5.63 -0.61 -7.01
C VAL A 250 -4.79 0.28 -7.93
N ARG A 251 -4.45 1.47 -7.45
CA ARG A 251 -3.65 2.45 -8.19
C ARG A 251 -2.18 2.40 -7.81
N GLU A 252 -1.91 2.15 -6.54
CA GLU A 252 -0.55 2.16 -6.02
C GLU A 252 -0.40 1.14 -4.87
N ILE A 253 0.71 0.42 -4.88
CA ILE A 253 1.13 -0.44 -3.78
C ILE A 253 2.52 0.03 -3.34
N ALA A 254 2.65 0.49 -2.10
CA ALA A 254 3.95 0.90 -1.57
C ALA A 254 4.97 -0.23 -1.72
N PRO A 255 6.17 0.03 -2.27
CA PRO A 255 7.18 -1.01 -2.49
C PRO A 255 7.80 -1.51 -1.18
N ARG A 256 7.73 -0.72 -0.12
CA ARG A 256 8.27 -1.01 1.21
C ARG A 256 7.17 -1.04 2.25
N ALA A 257 7.24 -2.02 3.16
CA ALA A 257 6.38 -2.05 4.33
C ALA A 257 6.72 -0.91 5.29
N ASP A 258 5.70 -0.41 5.97
CA ASP A 258 5.86 0.50 7.10
C ASP A 258 6.64 -0.19 8.22
N ALA A 259 7.67 0.49 8.76
CA ALA A 259 8.58 -0.11 9.72
C ALA A 259 7.95 -0.41 11.10
N ALA A 260 6.90 0.31 11.47
CA ALA A 260 6.23 0.15 12.75
C ALA A 260 5.17 -0.95 12.73
N THR A 261 4.43 -1.07 11.61
CA THR A 261 3.28 -1.97 11.49
C THR A 261 3.58 -3.23 10.67
N GLY A 262 4.64 -3.24 9.88
CA GLY A 262 4.98 -4.32 8.95
C GLY A 262 3.99 -4.46 7.78
N THR A 263 3.10 -3.48 7.56
CA THR A 263 2.07 -3.51 6.53
C THR A 263 2.47 -2.70 5.30
N PHE A 264 1.91 -3.03 4.13
CA PHE A 264 2.08 -2.27 2.91
C PHE A 264 0.91 -1.32 2.72
N ARG A 265 1.22 -0.05 2.43
CA ARG A 265 0.21 0.93 2.07
C ARG A 265 -0.27 0.68 0.65
N VAL A 266 -1.58 0.48 0.47
CA VAL A 266 -2.24 0.27 -0.82
C VAL A 266 -3.24 1.38 -1.04
N ARG A 267 -3.14 2.07 -2.18
CA ARG A 267 -4.07 3.12 -2.60
C ARG A 267 -5.01 2.56 -3.65
N VAL A 268 -6.29 2.64 -3.37
CA VAL A 268 -7.37 2.20 -4.26
C VAL A 268 -8.10 3.44 -4.76
N GLY A 269 -7.92 3.77 -6.03
CA GLY A 269 -8.61 4.89 -6.67
C GLY A 269 -10.10 4.61 -6.75
N LEU A 270 -10.92 5.48 -6.14
CA LEU A 270 -12.38 5.36 -6.14
C LEU A 270 -12.96 5.89 -7.46
N ILE A 271 -13.92 5.16 -8.01
CA ILE A 271 -14.64 5.52 -9.22
C ILE A 271 -15.98 6.13 -8.80
N ASP A 272 -16.20 7.38 -9.17
CA ASP A 272 -17.41 8.15 -8.88
C ASP A 272 -17.91 8.01 -7.43
N PRO A 273 -17.03 8.27 -6.41
CA PRO A 273 -17.40 8.08 -5.02
C PRO A 273 -18.54 9.01 -4.60
N PRO A 274 -19.55 8.48 -3.88
CA PRO A 274 -20.64 9.28 -3.33
C PRO A 274 -20.13 10.47 -2.48
N ALA A 275 -20.91 11.55 -2.41
CA ALA A 275 -20.54 12.77 -1.67
C ALA A 275 -20.32 12.51 -0.17
N GLU A 276 -20.98 11.50 0.38
CA GLU A 276 -20.85 11.04 1.77
C GLU A 276 -19.47 10.47 2.08
N MET A 277 -18.74 9.95 1.08
CA MET A 277 -17.34 9.51 1.23
C MET A 277 -16.42 10.72 1.25
N ARG A 278 -16.42 11.44 2.38
CA ARG A 278 -15.57 12.63 2.61
C ARG A 278 -14.13 12.22 2.94
N LEU A 279 -13.20 13.14 2.73
CA LEU A 279 -11.81 12.96 3.17
C LEU A 279 -11.75 12.66 4.67
N GLY A 280 -10.94 11.70 5.08
CA GLY A 280 -10.87 11.21 6.46
C GLY A 280 -11.95 10.22 6.88
N SER A 281 -12.95 9.93 6.04
CA SER A 281 -13.97 8.92 6.35
C SER A 281 -13.33 7.53 6.43
N THR A 282 -13.74 6.77 7.45
CA THR A 282 -13.35 5.36 7.58
C THR A 282 -14.17 4.50 6.64
N VAL A 283 -13.47 3.65 5.87
CA VAL A 283 -14.07 2.76 4.88
C VAL A 283 -13.64 1.32 5.09
N ILE A 284 -14.42 0.40 4.54
CA ILE A 284 -14.13 -1.02 4.51
C ILE A 284 -14.00 -1.43 3.04
N GLY A 285 -12.81 -1.83 2.65
CA GLY A 285 -12.53 -2.41 1.34
C GLY A 285 -12.75 -3.92 1.34
N ARG A 286 -13.49 -4.42 0.37
CA ARG A 286 -13.68 -5.85 0.09
C ARG A 286 -13.11 -6.16 -1.28
N ALA A 287 -12.16 -7.09 -1.32
CA ALA A 287 -11.62 -7.62 -2.56
C ALA A 287 -11.81 -9.13 -2.60
N THR A 288 -12.30 -9.63 -3.73
CA THR A 288 -12.41 -11.06 -3.98
C THR A 288 -11.27 -11.46 -4.89
N PHE A 289 -10.39 -12.31 -4.41
CA PHE A 289 -9.30 -12.86 -5.22
C PHE A 289 -9.72 -14.21 -5.78
N ALA A 290 -9.68 -14.38 -7.10
CA ALA A 290 -9.83 -15.70 -7.69
C ALA A 290 -8.64 -16.55 -7.25
N ARG A 291 -8.91 -17.68 -6.61
CA ARG A 291 -7.88 -18.63 -6.19
C ARG A 291 -7.76 -19.79 -7.15
N HIS A 292 -6.61 -20.44 -7.06
CA HIS A 292 -6.44 -21.75 -7.65
C HIS A 292 -7.57 -22.66 -7.14
N ALA A 293 -8.26 -23.31 -8.07
CA ALA A 293 -9.32 -24.25 -7.76
C ALA A 293 -8.79 -25.30 -6.76
N GLY A 294 -9.24 -25.24 -5.55
CA GLY A 294 -8.94 -26.18 -4.48
C GLY A 294 -10.22 -26.70 -3.87
N ILE A 295 -10.13 -27.88 -3.29
CA ILE A 295 -11.24 -28.50 -2.57
C ILE A 295 -11.10 -28.15 -1.11
N GLU A 296 -12.10 -27.49 -0.51
CA GLU A 296 -12.11 -27.17 0.90
C GLU A 296 -12.70 -28.33 1.71
N LEU A 297 -11.92 -28.84 2.66
CA LEU A 297 -12.33 -29.88 3.59
C LEU A 297 -12.30 -29.37 5.03
N PRO A 298 -13.22 -29.79 5.91
CA PRO A 298 -13.10 -29.55 7.33
C PRO A 298 -11.76 -30.09 7.89
N ALA A 299 -11.08 -29.34 8.74
CA ALA A 299 -9.82 -29.79 9.34
C ALA A 299 -9.94 -31.12 10.09
N SER A 300 -11.14 -31.48 10.57
CA SER A 300 -11.46 -32.74 11.21
C SER A 300 -11.38 -33.97 10.29
N ALA A 301 -11.35 -33.76 8.96
CA ALA A 301 -11.15 -34.82 7.97
C ALA A 301 -9.69 -35.23 7.81
N LEU A 302 -8.76 -34.37 8.29
CA LEU A 302 -7.34 -34.58 8.09
C LEU A 302 -6.80 -35.67 9.01
N THR A 303 -6.04 -36.59 8.44
CA THR A 303 -5.23 -37.58 9.15
C THR A 303 -3.81 -37.59 8.55
N SER A 304 -2.96 -38.50 8.98
CA SER A 304 -1.64 -38.65 8.41
C SER A 304 -1.37 -40.08 7.98
N ARG A 305 -0.59 -40.23 6.90
CA ARG A 305 -0.01 -41.49 6.47
C ARG A 305 1.50 -41.30 6.30
N ASP A 306 2.27 -42.03 7.09
CA ASP A 306 3.75 -41.97 7.04
C ASP A 306 4.28 -40.50 7.19
N GLY A 307 3.62 -39.69 8.05
CA GLY A 307 3.94 -38.29 8.25
C GLY A 307 3.44 -37.33 7.17
N GLN A 308 2.76 -37.83 6.15
CA GLN A 308 2.16 -37.01 5.08
C GLN A 308 0.66 -36.80 5.33
N PRO A 309 0.10 -35.64 4.97
CA PRO A 309 -1.33 -35.39 5.07
C PRO A 309 -2.13 -36.40 4.25
N ALA A 310 -3.20 -36.94 4.84
CA ALA A 310 -4.06 -37.91 4.19
C ALA A 310 -5.52 -37.73 4.64
N VAL A 311 -6.44 -38.26 3.85
CA VAL A 311 -7.88 -38.33 4.17
C VAL A 311 -8.44 -39.71 3.89
N TRP A 312 -9.54 -40.05 4.61
CA TRP A 312 -10.28 -41.26 4.34
C TRP A 312 -11.38 -41.00 3.33
N VAL A 313 -11.29 -41.68 2.19
CA VAL A 313 -12.32 -41.64 1.11
C VAL A 313 -13.18 -42.88 1.22
N VAL A 314 -14.51 -42.69 1.20
CA VAL A 314 -15.49 -43.78 1.24
C VAL A 314 -15.86 -44.21 -0.15
N ASP A 315 -15.77 -45.49 -0.44
CA ASP A 315 -16.40 -46.09 -1.65
C ASP A 315 -17.91 -46.27 -1.38
N PRO A 316 -18.79 -45.56 -2.11
CA PRO A 316 -20.23 -45.59 -1.86
C PRO A 316 -20.89 -46.94 -2.24
N LYS A 317 -20.24 -47.74 -3.11
CA LYS A 317 -20.75 -49.06 -3.52
C LYS A 317 -20.34 -50.17 -2.56
N ALA A 318 -19.07 -50.18 -2.17
CA ALA A 318 -18.51 -51.19 -1.29
C ALA A 318 -18.71 -50.86 0.20
N MET A 319 -19.06 -49.60 0.53
CA MET A 319 -19.13 -49.06 1.89
C MET A 319 -17.82 -49.31 2.68
N THR A 320 -16.68 -49.15 2.03
CA THR A 320 -15.34 -49.32 2.59
C THR A 320 -14.56 -48.01 2.50
N VAL A 321 -13.57 -47.85 3.40
CA VAL A 321 -12.72 -46.66 3.42
C VAL A 321 -11.32 -46.98 2.89
N ALA A 322 -10.79 -46.04 2.09
CA ALA A 322 -9.41 -46.06 1.61
C ALA A 322 -8.67 -44.79 2.11
N LEU A 323 -7.47 -45.01 2.65
CA LEU A 323 -6.60 -43.90 3.05
C LEU A 323 -5.86 -43.36 1.83
N ARG A 324 -6.05 -42.07 1.53
CA ARG A 324 -5.46 -41.41 0.37
C ARG A 324 -4.64 -40.22 0.82
N SER A 325 -3.38 -40.14 0.36
CA SER A 325 -2.52 -38.98 0.56
C SER A 325 -3.03 -37.80 -0.26
N ILE A 326 -2.94 -36.59 0.29
CA ILE A 326 -3.41 -35.35 -0.32
C ILE A 326 -2.31 -34.30 -0.33
N GLY A 327 -2.32 -33.44 -1.36
CA GLY A 327 -1.55 -32.21 -1.37
C GLY A 327 -2.34 -31.11 -0.67
N VAL A 328 -1.76 -30.51 0.37
CA VAL A 328 -2.38 -29.38 1.08
C VAL A 328 -1.82 -28.09 0.53
N ALA A 329 -2.69 -27.26 -0.05
CA ALA A 329 -2.34 -25.94 -0.52
C ALA A 329 -2.28 -24.94 0.64
N ARG A 330 -3.20 -25.07 1.63
CA ARG A 330 -3.28 -24.15 2.77
C ARG A 330 -4.13 -24.69 3.90
N PHE A 331 -3.77 -24.27 5.12
CA PHE A 331 -4.57 -24.44 6.35
C PHE A 331 -5.30 -23.14 6.68
N ASN A 332 -6.62 -23.24 6.93
CA ASN A 332 -7.47 -22.16 7.44
C ASN A 332 -7.90 -22.46 8.88
N SER A 333 -8.56 -21.48 9.54
CA SER A 333 -9.19 -21.70 10.85
C SER A 333 -10.38 -22.65 10.70
N GLY A 334 -10.16 -23.96 10.94
CA GLY A 334 -11.21 -24.99 10.89
C GLY A 334 -11.39 -25.70 9.57
N SER A 335 -10.66 -25.35 8.50
CA SER A 335 -10.67 -26.02 7.21
C SER A 335 -9.29 -26.14 6.57
N VAL A 336 -9.17 -27.02 5.57
CA VAL A 336 -7.95 -27.27 4.80
C VAL A 336 -8.30 -27.21 3.33
N VAL A 337 -7.51 -26.43 2.55
CA VAL A 337 -7.64 -26.40 1.11
C VAL A 337 -6.69 -27.42 0.49
N VAL A 338 -7.24 -28.37 -0.23
CA VAL A 338 -6.52 -29.47 -0.87
C VAL A 338 -6.33 -29.15 -2.35
N SER A 339 -5.08 -29.24 -2.83
CA SER A 339 -4.71 -29.00 -4.22
C SER A 339 -4.83 -30.26 -5.10
N GLU A 340 -4.60 -31.44 -4.51
CA GLU A 340 -4.59 -32.72 -5.23
C GLU A 340 -4.87 -33.89 -4.30
N GLY A 341 -5.28 -35.03 -4.88
CA GLY A 341 -5.52 -36.27 -4.13
C GLY A 341 -6.99 -36.59 -3.88
N VAL A 342 -7.93 -35.66 -4.13
CA VAL A 342 -9.39 -35.88 -4.03
C VAL A 342 -10.11 -35.24 -5.20
N ALA A 343 -11.26 -35.81 -5.58
CA ALA A 343 -12.06 -35.33 -6.69
C ALA A 343 -13.46 -34.84 -6.22
N PRO A 344 -14.07 -33.87 -6.91
CA PRO A 344 -15.45 -33.48 -6.66
C PRO A 344 -16.39 -34.65 -6.76
N GLY A 345 -17.36 -34.77 -5.84
CA GLY A 345 -18.31 -35.88 -5.74
C GLY A 345 -17.86 -37.06 -4.89
N GLU A 346 -16.59 -37.10 -4.46
CA GLU A 346 -16.14 -38.14 -3.52
C GLU A 346 -16.63 -37.85 -2.09
N LEU A 347 -16.83 -38.94 -1.32
CA LEU A 347 -17.23 -38.91 0.08
C LEU A 347 -15.98 -38.98 0.96
N VAL A 348 -15.71 -37.93 1.78
CA VAL A 348 -14.59 -37.88 2.71
C VAL A 348 -15.09 -37.93 4.14
N VAL A 349 -14.46 -38.78 4.95
CA VAL A 349 -14.80 -38.95 6.36
C VAL A 349 -14.35 -37.71 7.15
N THR A 350 -15.26 -37.13 7.93
CA THR A 350 -15.01 -35.93 8.77
C THR A 350 -15.01 -36.22 10.27
N ALA A 351 -15.56 -37.37 10.67
CA ALA A 351 -15.51 -37.79 12.07
C ALA A 351 -15.26 -39.30 12.18
N GLY A 352 -14.43 -39.73 13.13
CA GLY A 352 -14.01 -41.11 13.32
C GLY A 352 -12.70 -41.48 12.65
N VAL A 353 -11.99 -40.50 12.06
CA VAL A 353 -10.77 -40.66 11.20
C VAL A 353 -9.62 -41.41 11.90
N GLN A 354 -9.46 -41.27 13.22
CA GLN A 354 -8.31 -41.81 13.98
C GLN A 354 -8.37 -43.34 14.21
N ALA A 355 -9.52 -43.96 14.02
CA ALA A 355 -9.74 -45.35 14.39
C ALA A 355 -10.05 -46.27 13.18
N LEU A 356 -9.88 -45.75 11.96
CA LEU A 356 -10.15 -46.46 10.71
C LEU A 356 -8.92 -47.22 10.23
N ARG A 357 -9.19 -48.36 9.52
CA ARG A 357 -8.15 -49.14 8.83
C ARG A 357 -8.48 -49.22 7.33
N PRO A 358 -7.48 -49.30 6.44
CA PRO A 358 -7.73 -49.47 5.01
C PRO A 358 -8.60 -50.71 4.72
N GLY A 359 -9.63 -50.54 3.86
CA GLY A 359 -10.56 -51.58 3.51
C GLY A 359 -11.66 -51.89 4.55
N GLN A 360 -11.71 -51.16 5.70
CA GLN A 360 -12.73 -51.37 6.71
C GLN A 360 -14.12 -50.97 6.22
N LYS A 361 -15.13 -51.80 6.55
CA LYS A 361 -16.53 -51.44 6.29
C LYS A 361 -17.01 -50.37 7.24
N VAL A 362 -17.73 -49.41 6.73
CA VAL A 362 -18.25 -48.26 7.50
C VAL A 362 -19.75 -48.10 7.24
N ARG A 363 -20.41 -47.44 8.20
CA ARG A 363 -21.80 -46.98 8.08
C ARG A 363 -21.85 -45.49 8.24
N LEU A 364 -22.45 -44.79 7.28
CA LEU A 364 -22.63 -43.37 7.31
C LEU A 364 -23.64 -42.97 8.40
N LEU A 365 -23.23 -42.02 9.27
CA LEU A 365 -24.10 -41.41 10.27
C LEU A 365 -24.66 -40.10 9.69
N GLY A 366 -25.98 -40.07 9.44
CA GLY A 366 -26.65 -38.89 8.88
C GLY A 366 -26.50 -38.85 7.37
N GLY A 367 -27.58 -38.50 6.63
CA GLY A 367 -27.54 -38.34 5.18
C GLY A 367 -26.44 -37.34 4.80
N ALA A 368 -25.75 -37.61 3.70
CA ALA A 368 -24.83 -36.71 3.09
C ALA A 368 -25.55 -35.38 2.79
N SER A 369 -25.17 -34.32 3.46
CA SER A 369 -25.60 -32.94 3.16
C SER A 369 -24.56 -32.35 2.23
#